data_304a6563cfaa552367d641ec8449463b
#
_entry.id   304a6563cfaa552367d641ec8449463b
#
_cell.length_a   1.000
_cell.length_b   1.000
_cell.length_c   1.000
_cell.angle_alpha   90.00
_cell.angle_beta   90.00
_cell.angle_gamma   90.00
#
_symmetry.space_group_name_H-M   'P 1'
#
loop_
_entity.id
_entity.type
_entity.pdbx_description
1 polymer ?
#
loop_
_entity_poly.entity_id
_entity_poly.type
_entity_poly.pdbx_seq_one_letter_code
_entity_poly.pdbx_strand_id
1 'polypeptide(L)'
;MLRTHTSRYIKCICQTIKIASFCLIFLSIFSAATAETTGSGEMKVTLLGTGSPVPSNERFSQSILIEVEKQKLLFDLGRGVTIRLAQLDIPFRDITASFITHMHSDHLVGLPDLWLTGWLPTGFASRTNPMVIYGPRGTIAMTDDLTKAFSEDIRIRLADEKLPPKGIEFEAHDIGAGLVYQKDGVKVSAFETHHGDLIKPNFGYVVEYKGKKVVISSDTTYDERIAETARNADLLIHEVAIIDPKLLKAYPRFKEIAAHHSSPEDAGRIFSIAKPKLAVFTHIIVLKEQGPLDVSTEEVVARTRKMYSGPLAVGHDLMQFEIAEDVRVLDRSETH
;
A
#
# COMPACT_ATOMS: atom_id res chain seq x y z
N MET A 1 27.77 75.99 -2.28
CA MET A 1 26.71 76.82 -1.81
C MET A 1 25.98 76.03 -0.74
N LEU A 2 26.32 76.24 0.59
CA LEU A 2 25.73 77.10 1.55
C LEU A 2 24.22 77.01 1.59
N ARG A 3 23.55 76.67 2.70
CA ARG A 3 23.50 77.14 4.12
C ARG A 3 22.65 76.12 4.93
N THR A 4 23.06 75.56 6.06
CA THR A 4 23.01 75.96 7.49
C THR A 4 21.74 76.69 7.92
N HIS A 5 21.10 76.17 8.99
CA HIS A 5 20.68 76.89 10.24
C HIS A 5 19.90 75.88 11.10
N THR A 6 20.48 75.40 12.21
CA THR A 6 20.51 75.83 13.63
C THR A 6 19.17 76.05 14.30
N SER A 7 18.93 75.26 15.34
CA SER A 7 18.75 75.59 16.75
C SER A 7 17.39 76.18 17.24
N ARG A 8 16.76 75.53 18.22
CA ARG A 8 16.78 76.00 19.62
C ARG A 8 15.92 75.18 20.58
N TYR A 9 16.51 74.96 21.72
CA TYR A 9 16.02 74.47 23.02
C TYR A 9 14.73 75.20 23.47
N ILE A 10 13.85 74.43 24.21
CA ILE A 10 13.22 74.92 25.45
C ILE A 10 13.05 73.70 26.40
N LYS A 11 13.66 73.86 27.60
CA LYS A 11 13.41 73.03 28.79
C LYS A 11 12.13 73.51 29.42
N CYS A 12 11.34 72.62 30.01
CA CYS A 12 10.50 72.96 31.15
C CYS A 12 10.42 71.73 32.10
N ILE A 13 10.65 72.04 33.33
CA ILE A 13 10.79 71.20 34.53
C ILE A 13 9.41 71.10 35.20
N CYS A 14 9.25 70.06 35.95
CA CYS A 14 8.36 69.74 37.10
C CYS A 14 7.20 68.80 36.77
N GLN A 15 6.89 67.79 37.47
CA GLN A 15 6.91 67.45 38.89
C GLN A 15 6.55 65.98 39.08
N THR A 16 7.18 65.38 40.05
CA THR A 16 6.95 64.05 40.62
C THR A 16 5.51 63.85 41.09
N ILE A 17 4.89 62.74 40.64
CA ILE A 17 3.85 62.05 41.44
C ILE A 17 4.17 60.53 41.40
N LYS A 18 4.50 60.00 42.57
CA LYS A 18 4.62 58.55 42.81
C LYS A 18 3.22 57.93 42.88
N ILE A 19 2.88 57.09 41.97
CA ILE A 19 1.79 56.13 42.16
C ILE A 19 2.39 54.75 42.00
N ALA A 20 2.48 54.01 43.09
CA ALA A 20 2.83 52.64 43.16
C ALA A 20 1.63 51.83 42.63
N SER A 21 1.72 51.35 41.42
CA SER A 21 0.75 50.42 40.86
C SER A 21 1.34 49.02 40.92
N PHE A 22 0.79 48.20 41.78
CA PHE A 22 1.10 46.81 41.99
C PHE A 22 0.60 46.04 40.71
N CYS A 23 1.46 45.79 39.74
CA CYS A 23 1.15 44.91 38.63
C CYS A 23 1.37 43.46 39.10
N LEU A 24 0.30 42.79 39.49
CA LEU A 24 0.25 41.33 39.57
C LEU A 24 0.42 40.78 38.16
N ILE A 25 1.61 40.31 37.85
CA ILE A 25 1.85 39.47 36.66
C ILE A 25 1.30 38.12 36.96
N PHE A 26 0.09 37.81 36.47
CA PHE A 26 -0.40 36.46 36.32
C PHE A 26 0.45 35.75 35.24
N LEU A 27 1.48 35.05 35.65
CA LEU A 27 2.14 34.04 34.78
C LEU A 27 1.14 32.90 34.56
N SER A 28 0.35 32.98 33.53
CA SER A 28 -0.40 31.84 32.99
C SER A 28 0.61 30.86 32.41
N ILE A 29 0.97 29.86 33.18
CA ILE A 29 1.70 28.69 32.69
C ILE A 29 0.71 27.98 31.73
N PHE A 30 0.77 28.30 30.45
CA PHE A 30 0.21 27.45 29.42
C PHE A 30 1.07 26.16 29.40
N SER A 31 0.64 25.17 30.18
CA SER A 31 1.08 23.82 30.01
C SER A 31 0.54 23.39 28.65
N ALA A 32 1.36 23.49 27.60
CA ALA A 32 1.11 22.81 26.36
C ALA A 32 1.16 21.32 26.71
N ALA A 33 0.02 20.74 27.04
CA ALA A 33 -0.18 19.33 26.98
C ALA A 33 0.08 18.96 25.51
N THR A 34 1.29 18.46 25.23
CA THR A 34 1.50 17.68 24.04
C THR A 34 0.54 16.50 24.19
N ALA A 35 -0.59 16.58 23.48
CA ALA A 35 -1.40 15.40 23.25
C ALA A 35 -0.45 14.41 22.56
N GLU A 36 0.10 13.47 23.33
CA GLU A 36 0.53 12.21 22.78
C GLU A 36 -0.70 11.70 22.03
N THR A 37 -0.66 11.75 20.72
CA THR A 37 -1.58 11.01 19.88
C THR A 37 -1.27 9.54 20.19
N THR A 38 -1.96 9.01 21.21
CA THR A 38 -2.05 7.58 21.40
C THR A 38 -2.62 7.08 20.09
N GLY A 39 -1.76 6.43 19.28
CA GLY A 39 -2.16 5.94 17.96
C GLY A 39 -3.48 5.20 18.10
N SER A 40 -4.45 5.57 17.30
CA SER A 40 -5.86 5.14 17.40
C SER A 40 -6.06 3.62 17.29
N GLY A 41 -4.99 2.87 17.04
CA GLY A 41 -5.06 1.43 16.78
C GLY A 41 -5.63 1.11 15.40
N GLU A 42 -5.73 2.12 14.55
CA GLU A 42 -6.30 2.05 13.21
C GLU A 42 -5.26 1.57 12.20
N MET A 43 -5.72 0.78 11.24
CA MET A 43 -4.97 0.49 10.03
C MET A 43 -5.69 1.13 8.85
N LYS A 44 -4.94 1.73 7.92
CA LYS A 44 -5.48 2.20 6.66
C LYS A 44 -4.96 1.31 5.53
N VAL A 45 -5.87 0.78 4.74
CA VAL A 45 -5.56 -0.05 3.57
C VAL A 45 -5.95 0.70 2.31
N THR A 46 -5.03 0.77 1.35
CA THR A 46 -5.27 1.37 0.04
C THR A 46 -4.95 0.37 -1.07
N LEU A 47 -5.90 0.14 -1.96
CA LEU A 47 -5.66 -0.64 -3.17
C LEU A 47 -4.97 0.26 -4.18
N LEU A 48 -3.66 0.13 -4.38
CA LEU A 48 -2.90 0.94 -5.33
C LEU A 48 -3.12 0.48 -6.77
N GLY A 49 -3.30 -0.82 -6.96
CA GLY A 49 -3.60 -1.43 -8.24
C GLY A 49 -4.49 -2.65 -8.03
N THR A 50 -5.55 -2.75 -8.81
CA THR A 50 -6.57 -3.80 -8.70
C THR A 50 -6.71 -4.63 -9.98
N GLY A 51 -5.85 -4.37 -10.96
CA GLY A 51 -5.84 -5.04 -12.26
C GLY A 51 -4.90 -6.25 -12.31
N SER A 52 -4.88 -6.85 -13.46
CA SER A 52 -4.17 -8.07 -13.84
C SER A 52 -2.92 -7.74 -14.70
N PRO A 53 -2.24 -8.74 -15.32
CA PRO A 53 -1.14 -8.48 -16.26
C PRO A 53 -1.50 -7.57 -17.44
N VAL A 54 -2.79 -7.50 -17.81
CA VAL A 54 -3.26 -6.72 -18.97
C VAL A 54 -3.14 -5.22 -18.66
N PRO A 55 -2.44 -4.45 -19.51
CA PRO A 55 -2.31 -3.01 -19.30
C PRO A 55 -3.67 -2.30 -19.34
N SER A 56 -3.93 -1.47 -18.36
CA SER A 56 -5.11 -0.61 -18.27
C SER A 56 -4.72 0.74 -17.68
N ASN A 57 -5.37 1.81 -18.08
CA ASN A 57 -5.23 3.13 -17.47
C ASN A 57 -6.10 3.27 -16.21
N GLU A 58 -7.14 2.47 -16.10
CA GLU A 58 -8.11 2.52 -15.01
C GLU A 58 -7.70 1.65 -13.84
N ARG A 59 -7.14 0.47 -14.14
CA ARG A 59 -6.70 -0.52 -13.15
C ARG A 59 -5.24 -0.86 -13.39
N PHE A 60 -4.38 -0.35 -12.54
CA PHE A 60 -2.97 -0.75 -12.54
C PHE A 60 -2.81 -2.16 -11.98
N SER A 61 -1.66 -2.79 -12.28
CA SER A 61 -1.39 -4.14 -11.80
C SER A 61 -1.31 -4.19 -10.27
N GLN A 62 -1.49 -5.39 -9.71
CA GLN A 62 -1.66 -5.65 -8.29
C GLN A 62 -0.63 -4.93 -7.41
N SER A 63 -1.15 -4.14 -6.47
CA SER A 63 -0.38 -3.55 -5.38
C SER A 63 -1.31 -3.03 -4.28
N ILE A 64 -0.97 -3.28 -3.01
CA ILE A 64 -1.76 -2.87 -1.85
C ILE A 64 -0.84 -2.19 -0.86
N LEU A 65 -1.24 -1.03 -0.34
CA LEU A 65 -0.56 -0.34 0.73
C LEU A 65 -1.33 -0.48 2.03
N ILE A 66 -0.64 -0.87 3.11
CA ILE A 66 -1.19 -0.87 4.48
C ILE A 66 -0.38 0.10 5.33
N GLU A 67 -1.04 1.12 5.85
CA GLU A 67 -0.48 2.11 6.74
C GLU A 67 -0.90 1.80 8.17
N VAL A 68 0.07 1.64 9.06
CA VAL A 68 -0.14 1.36 10.48
C VAL A 68 0.83 2.21 11.28
N GLU A 69 0.33 3.14 12.07
CA GLU A 69 1.17 4.12 12.79
C GLU A 69 2.13 4.84 11.81
N LYS A 70 3.42 4.68 11.98
CA LYS A 70 4.46 5.25 11.09
C LYS A 70 4.93 4.29 10.01
N GLN A 71 4.38 3.08 9.95
CA GLN A 71 4.80 2.07 9.02
C GLN A 71 3.93 2.09 7.76
N LYS A 72 4.56 1.97 6.61
CA LYS A 72 3.93 1.82 5.31
C LYS A 72 4.41 0.50 4.71
N LEU A 73 3.53 -0.48 4.70
CA LEU A 73 3.78 -1.84 4.24
C LEU A 73 3.16 -2.03 2.86
N LEU A 74 3.98 -2.40 1.88
CA LEU A 74 3.57 -2.53 0.50
C LEU A 74 3.51 -4.01 0.11
N PHE A 75 2.36 -4.47 -0.35
CA PHE A 75 2.13 -5.85 -0.80
C PHE A 75 1.99 -5.86 -2.32
N ASP A 76 2.92 -6.55 -2.99
CA ASP A 76 3.19 -6.53 -4.41
C ASP A 76 3.55 -5.15 -4.97
N LEU A 77 4.31 -5.17 -6.06
CA LEU A 77 4.86 -3.99 -6.71
C LEU A 77 4.52 -4.06 -8.21
N GLY A 78 3.23 -4.05 -8.50
CA GLY A 78 2.74 -4.10 -9.87
C GLY A 78 3.02 -2.82 -10.66
N ARG A 79 2.72 -2.88 -11.96
CA ARG A 79 2.88 -1.72 -12.86
C ARG A 79 2.08 -0.54 -12.35
N GLY A 80 2.75 0.62 -12.23
CA GLY A 80 2.13 1.88 -11.85
C GLY A 80 2.11 2.15 -10.34
N VAL A 81 2.72 1.30 -9.51
CA VAL A 81 2.79 1.50 -8.06
C VAL A 81 3.36 2.89 -7.69
N THR A 82 4.41 3.35 -8.36
CA THR A 82 5.02 4.68 -8.15
C THR A 82 4.05 5.81 -8.46
N ILE A 83 3.29 5.69 -9.54
CA ILE A 83 2.29 6.69 -9.94
C ILE A 83 1.19 6.79 -8.88
N ARG A 84 0.70 5.64 -8.37
CA ARG A 84 -0.35 5.63 -7.32
C ARG A 84 0.16 6.16 -5.98
N LEU A 85 1.40 5.84 -5.59
CA LEU A 85 2.02 6.43 -4.39
C LEU A 85 2.16 7.95 -4.53
N ALA A 86 2.59 8.44 -5.70
CA ALA A 86 2.69 9.87 -5.97
C ALA A 86 1.31 10.58 -5.93
N GLN A 87 0.25 9.98 -6.46
CA GLN A 87 -1.13 10.51 -6.37
C GLN A 87 -1.65 10.59 -4.92
N LEU A 88 -1.08 9.80 -4.01
CA LEU A 88 -1.40 9.82 -2.58
C LEU A 88 -0.47 10.73 -1.78
N ASP A 89 0.46 11.43 -2.43
CA ASP A 89 1.50 12.23 -1.79
C ASP A 89 2.35 11.41 -0.79
N ILE A 90 2.56 10.11 -1.07
CA ILE A 90 3.37 9.22 -0.24
C ILE A 90 4.80 9.19 -0.77
N PRO A 91 5.77 9.72 -0.02
CA PRO A 91 7.17 9.65 -0.40
C PRO A 91 7.67 8.20 -0.45
N PHE A 92 8.39 7.84 -1.50
CA PHE A 92 8.87 6.46 -1.70
C PHE A 92 9.85 6.01 -0.61
N ARG A 93 10.59 6.97 0.00
CA ARG A 93 11.47 6.70 1.16
C ARG A 93 10.71 6.27 2.41
N ASP A 94 9.40 6.55 2.48
CA ASP A 94 8.57 6.22 3.65
C ASP A 94 8.04 4.78 3.62
N ILE A 95 8.22 4.06 2.51
CA ILE A 95 7.89 2.64 2.44
C ILE A 95 8.82 1.89 3.38
N THR A 96 8.24 1.30 4.42
CA THR A 96 8.99 0.63 5.49
C THR A 96 9.47 -0.75 5.06
N ALA A 97 8.62 -1.52 4.40
CA ALA A 97 8.93 -2.84 3.86
C ALA A 97 7.97 -3.20 2.73
N SER A 98 8.45 -4.02 1.80
CA SER A 98 7.65 -4.57 0.70
C SER A 98 7.57 -6.09 0.81
N PHE A 99 6.42 -6.66 0.43
CA PHE A 99 6.13 -8.09 0.52
C PHE A 99 5.64 -8.59 -0.84
N ILE A 100 6.32 -9.58 -1.39
CA ILE A 100 5.97 -10.19 -2.68
C ILE A 100 5.18 -11.46 -2.43
N THR A 101 4.04 -11.61 -3.10
CA THR A 101 3.22 -12.82 -3.02
C THR A 101 3.82 -13.97 -3.82
N HIS A 102 4.19 -13.72 -5.07
CA HIS A 102 4.80 -14.68 -5.98
C HIS A 102 5.55 -13.99 -7.14
N MET A 103 6.19 -14.75 -8.01
CA MET A 103 7.14 -14.23 -9.01
C MET A 103 6.53 -13.92 -10.37
N HIS A 104 5.21 -13.74 -10.51
CA HIS A 104 4.64 -13.24 -11.77
C HIS A 104 4.96 -11.76 -11.98
N SER A 105 5.12 -11.39 -13.23
CA SER A 105 5.62 -10.08 -13.62
C SER A 105 4.69 -8.93 -13.22
N ASP A 106 3.39 -9.12 -13.21
CA ASP A 106 2.41 -8.10 -12.84
C ASP A 106 2.38 -7.77 -11.34
N HIS A 107 3.05 -8.59 -10.52
CA HIS A 107 3.31 -8.34 -9.10
C HIS A 107 4.69 -7.68 -8.85
N LEU A 108 5.56 -7.58 -9.88
CA LEU A 108 6.97 -7.24 -9.73
C LEU A 108 7.48 -6.10 -10.61
N VAL A 109 6.85 -5.82 -11.77
CA VAL A 109 7.43 -4.91 -12.77
C VAL A 109 7.54 -3.46 -12.31
N GLY A 110 6.85 -3.07 -11.25
CA GLY A 110 7.01 -1.77 -10.60
C GLY A 110 8.18 -1.70 -9.62
N LEU A 111 8.79 -2.83 -9.24
CA LEU A 111 9.90 -2.87 -8.30
C LEU A 111 11.12 -2.06 -8.78
N PRO A 112 11.63 -2.24 -10.00
CA PRO A 112 12.78 -1.44 -10.47
C PRO A 112 12.48 0.06 -10.46
N ASP A 113 11.27 0.47 -10.85
CA ASP A 113 10.88 1.87 -10.85
C ASP A 113 10.85 2.45 -9.42
N LEU A 114 10.18 1.78 -8.47
CA LEU A 114 10.13 2.23 -7.08
C LEU A 114 11.52 2.25 -6.42
N TRP A 115 12.35 1.27 -6.74
CA TRP A 115 13.70 1.13 -6.19
C TRP A 115 14.63 2.24 -6.69
N LEU A 116 14.73 2.44 -8.00
CA LEU A 116 15.61 3.43 -8.61
C LEU A 116 15.12 4.86 -8.35
N THR A 117 13.83 5.12 -8.61
CA THR A 117 13.24 6.44 -8.42
C THR A 117 13.22 6.85 -6.95
N GLY A 118 13.02 5.90 -6.04
CA GLY A 118 13.05 6.14 -4.59
C GLY A 118 14.39 6.63 -4.05
N TRP A 119 15.49 6.40 -4.78
CA TRP A 119 16.84 6.84 -4.41
C TRP A 119 17.14 8.27 -4.86
N LEU A 120 16.42 8.82 -5.85
CA LEU A 120 16.67 10.15 -6.41
C LEU A 120 16.53 11.27 -5.37
N PRO A 121 17.31 12.38 -5.50
CA PRO A 121 17.36 13.45 -4.52
C PRO A 121 16.19 14.42 -4.70
N THR A 122 14.95 13.92 -4.59
CA THR A 122 13.72 14.69 -4.80
C THR A 122 12.81 14.64 -3.56
N GLY A 123 11.81 15.52 -3.49
CA GLY A 123 10.90 15.61 -2.35
C GLY A 123 10.12 14.32 -2.07
N PHE A 124 9.76 13.58 -3.11
CA PHE A 124 9.01 12.32 -3.01
C PHE A 124 9.88 11.06 -2.88
N ALA A 125 11.19 11.20 -3.01
CA ALA A 125 12.17 10.11 -2.98
C ALA A 125 13.20 10.33 -1.86
N SER A 126 14.51 10.33 -2.16
CA SER A 126 15.60 10.58 -1.21
C SER A 126 15.77 9.48 -0.16
N ARG A 127 15.62 8.23 -0.59
CA ARG A 127 15.91 7.07 0.27
C ARG A 127 17.40 6.98 0.55
N THR A 128 17.76 6.88 1.83
CA THR A 128 19.14 6.80 2.31
C THR A 128 19.50 5.46 2.95
N ASN A 129 18.49 4.59 3.14
CA ASN A 129 18.64 3.25 3.70
C ASN A 129 18.30 2.21 2.63
N PRO A 130 18.72 0.95 2.81
CA PRO A 130 18.34 -0.12 1.90
C PRO A 130 16.81 -0.25 1.74
N MET A 131 16.37 -0.67 0.57
CA MET A 131 14.99 -1.06 0.35
C MET A 131 14.76 -2.46 0.90
N VAL A 132 13.89 -2.55 1.93
CA VAL A 132 13.57 -3.82 2.60
C VAL A 132 12.51 -4.57 1.81
N ILE A 133 12.77 -5.83 1.45
CA ILE A 133 11.86 -6.65 0.65
C ILE A 133 11.85 -8.10 1.13
N TYR A 134 10.64 -8.63 1.34
CA TYR A 134 10.36 -10.01 1.71
C TYR A 134 9.60 -10.68 0.57
N GLY A 135 9.98 -11.88 0.20
CA GLY A 135 9.24 -12.59 -0.85
C GLY A 135 9.61 -14.07 -0.95
N PRO A 136 9.00 -14.81 -1.85
CA PRO A 136 9.27 -16.22 -2.06
C PRO A 136 10.73 -16.46 -2.46
N ARG A 137 11.17 -17.71 -2.37
CA ARG A 137 12.50 -18.12 -2.84
C ARG A 137 12.78 -17.55 -4.24
N GLY A 138 13.91 -16.88 -4.39
CA GLY A 138 14.34 -16.20 -5.60
C GLY A 138 14.28 -14.68 -5.50
N THR A 139 13.72 -14.12 -4.42
CA THR A 139 13.69 -12.67 -4.18
C THR A 139 15.09 -12.09 -4.07
N ILE A 140 15.98 -12.74 -3.30
CA ILE A 140 17.40 -12.33 -3.18
C ILE A 140 18.08 -12.35 -4.56
N ALA A 141 17.97 -13.46 -5.29
CA ALA A 141 18.58 -13.58 -6.61
C ALA A 141 18.08 -12.52 -7.60
N MET A 142 16.79 -12.24 -7.60
CA MET A 142 16.18 -11.21 -8.45
C MET A 142 16.72 -9.82 -8.11
N THR A 143 16.84 -9.45 -6.84
CA THR A 143 17.35 -8.14 -6.42
C THR A 143 18.84 -7.97 -6.75
N ASP A 144 19.63 -9.04 -6.61
CA ASP A 144 21.03 -9.06 -7.03
C ASP A 144 21.19 -8.86 -8.55
N ASP A 145 20.33 -9.50 -9.33
CA ASP A 145 20.36 -9.38 -10.79
C ASP A 145 19.82 -8.03 -11.28
N LEU A 146 18.82 -7.44 -10.60
CA LEU A 146 18.41 -6.06 -10.85
C LEU A 146 19.56 -5.07 -10.60
N THR A 147 20.31 -5.25 -9.51
CA THR A 147 21.45 -4.40 -9.19
C THR A 147 22.53 -4.50 -10.29
N LYS A 148 22.78 -5.68 -10.85
CA LYS A 148 23.68 -5.87 -11.98
C LYS A 148 23.12 -5.24 -13.26
N ALA A 149 21.83 -5.42 -13.54
CA ALA A 149 21.18 -4.89 -14.74
C ALA A 149 21.23 -3.36 -14.82
N PHE A 150 21.10 -2.68 -13.67
CA PHE A 150 21.15 -1.22 -13.57
C PHE A 150 22.51 -0.67 -13.11
N SER A 151 23.55 -1.47 -13.14
CA SER A 151 24.88 -1.09 -12.64
C SER A 151 25.44 0.18 -13.26
N GLU A 152 25.16 0.46 -14.54
CA GLU A 152 25.63 1.68 -15.21
C GLU A 152 24.91 2.93 -14.73
N ASP A 153 23.58 2.91 -14.55
CA ASP A 153 22.83 4.01 -13.95
C ASP A 153 23.31 4.29 -12.52
N ILE A 154 23.50 3.22 -11.73
CA ILE A 154 24.02 3.32 -10.36
C ILE A 154 25.39 3.97 -10.33
N ARG A 155 26.31 3.52 -11.21
CA ARG A 155 27.67 4.07 -11.33
C ARG A 155 27.66 5.56 -11.65
N ILE A 156 26.82 5.97 -12.62
CA ILE A 156 26.67 7.38 -13.03
C ILE A 156 26.19 8.22 -11.85
N ARG A 157 25.11 7.83 -11.18
CA ARG A 157 24.52 8.60 -10.09
C ARG A 157 25.43 8.69 -8.86
N LEU A 158 26.16 7.63 -8.55
CA LEU A 158 27.18 7.67 -7.49
C LEU A 158 28.31 8.63 -7.83
N ALA A 159 28.78 8.63 -9.08
CA ALA A 159 29.90 9.46 -9.51
C ALA A 159 29.54 10.93 -9.72
N ASP A 160 28.37 11.21 -10.30
CA ASP A 160 27.93 12.55 -10.70
C ASP A 160 27.08 13.22 -9.63
N GLU A 161 25.98 12.59 -9.23
CA GLU A 161 25.01 13.14 -8.28
C GLU A 161 25.42 12.94 -6.80
N LYS A 162 26.44 12.11 -6.53
CA LYS A 162 26.93 11.80 -5.17
C LYS A 162 25.83 11.25 -4.24
N LEU A 163 24.90 10.49 -4.79
CA LEU A 163 23.81 9.91 -4.01
C LEU A 163 24.33 8.98 -2.90
N PRO A 164 23.59 8.85 -1.77
CA PRO A 164 24.02 7.99 -0.67
C PRO A 164 24.03 6.51 -1.10
N PRO A 165 25.19 5.81 -1.02
CA PRO A 165 25.32 4.45 -1.54
C PRO A 165 24.32 3.46 -0.92
N LYS A 166 24.02 3.57 0.38
CA LYS A 166 23.06 2.69 1.05
C LYS A 166 21.64 2.80 0.49
N GLY A 167 21.28 3.97 -0.07
CA GLY A 167 19.95 4.20 -0.62
C GLY A 167 19.64 3.34 -1.84
N ILE A 168 20.65 2.80 -2.54
CA ILE A 168 20.44 1.91 -3.70
C ILE A 168 20.55 0.42 -3.33
N GLU A 169 20.94 0.10 -2.11
CA GLU A 169 21.03 -1.30 -1.68
C GLU A 169 19.64 -1.91 -1.46
N PHE A 170 19.56 -3.23 -1.61
CA PHE A 170 18.44 -4.03 -1.14
C PHE A 170 18.78 -4.71 0.19
N GLU A 171 17.81 -4.80 1.08
CA GLU A 171 17.75 -5.74 2.19
C GLU A 171 16.66 -6.77 1.85
N ALA A 172 17.05 -7.79 1.09
CA ALA A 172 16.14 -8.78 0.52
C ALA A 172 16.13 -10.08 1.33
N HIS A 173 14.95 -10.66 1.51
CA HIS A 173 14.73 -11.88 2.27
C HIS A 173 13.89 -12.89 1.47
N ASP A 174 14.43 -14.08 1.24
CA ASP A 174 13.65 -15.24 0.84
C ASP A 174 12.92 -15.78 2.06
N ILE A 175 11.57 -15.84 2.00
CA ILE A 175 10.74 -16.25 3.13
C ILE A 175 10.08 -17.61 2.91
N GLY A 176 9.62 -18.21 4.01
CA GLY A 176 8.65 -19.30 4.07
C GLY A 176 7.35 -18.86 4.74
N ALA A 177 6.40 -19.79 4.88
CA ALA A 177 5.19 -19.56 5.66
C ALA A 177 5.50 -19.32 7.14
N GLY A 178 4.72 -18.49 7.81
CA GLY A 178 4.87 -18.10 9.21
C GLY A 178 5.04 -16.61 9.41
N LEU A 179 5.48 -16.20 10.61
CA LEU A 179 5.76 -14.80 10.91
C LEU A 179 7.02 -14.36 10.15
N VAL A 180 6.87 -13.35 9.26
CA VAL A 180 7.96 -12.86 8.40
C VAL A 180 8.42 -11.45 8.75
N TYR A 181 7.57 -10.69 9.45
CA TYR A 181 7.90 -9.32 9.88
C TYR A 181 7.20 -8.99 11.20
N GLN A 182 7.94 -8.36 12.09
CA GLN A 182 7.37 -7.83 13.35
C GLN A 182 8.11 -6.57 13.78
N LYS A 183 7.37 -5.47 13.91
CA LYS A 183 7.91 -4.19 14.38
C LYS A 183 6.81 -3.34 14.99
N ASP A 184 7.08 -2.69 16.11
CA ASP A 184 6.19 -1.73 16.80
C ASP A 184 4.74 -2.26 16.98
N GLY A 185 4.62 -3.55 17.32
CA GLY A 185 3.33 -4.22 17.52
C GLY A 185 2.64 -4.70 16.23
N VAL A 186 3.10 -4.29 15.06
CA VAL A 186 2.62 -4.80 13.77
C VAL A 186 3.26 -6.16 13.49
N LYS A 187 2.46 -7.11 13.05
CA LYS A 187 2.91 -8.44 12.62
C LYS A 187 2.45 -8.72 11.21
N VAL A 188 3.36 -9.26 10.37
CA VAL A 188 3.01 -9.79 9.06
C VAL A 188 3.40 -11.26 9.03
N SER A 189 2.42 -12.11 8.74
CA SER A 189 2.62 -13.54 8.54
C SER A 189 2.28 -13.94 7.11
N ALA A 190 3.11 -14.77 6.51
CA ALA A 190 2.87 -15.39 5.21
C ALA A 190 2.21 -16.77 5.39
N PHE A 191 1.27 -17.11 4.53
CA PHE A 191 0.70 -18.47 4.46
C PHE A 191 0.63 -18.91 2.99
N GLU A 192 0.86 -20.19 2.75
CA GLU A 192 0.84 -20.73 1.39
C GLU A 192 -0.58 -20.77 0.83
N THR A 193 -0.73 -20.34 -0.43
CA THR A 193 -1.95 -20.46 -1.22
C THR A 193 -1.68 -21.21 -2.52
N HIS A 194 -2.71 -21.63 -3.22
CA HIS A 194 -2.58 -22.46 -4.42
C HIS A 194 -2.87 -21.68 -5.69
N HIS A 195 -1.83 -21.30 -6.41
CA HIS A 195 -1.92 -20.61 -7.71
C HIS A 195 -1.44 -21.48 -8.88
N GLY A 196 -1.59 -22.80 -8.76
CA GLY A 196 -1.13 -23.79 -9.74
C GLY A 196 0.15 -24.50 -9.31
N ASP A 197 0.46 -25.60 -10.00
CA ASP A 197 1.52 -26.51 -9.57
C ASP A 197 2.94 -26.00 -9.79
N LEU A 198 3.15 -25.10 -10.74
CA LEU A 198 4.46 -24.53 -11.07
C LEU A 198 4.76 -23.22 -10.35
N ILE A 199 3.74 -22.55 -9.79
CA ILE A 199 3.88 -21.25 -9.14
C ILE A 199 4.01 -21.48 -7.64
N LYS A 200 5.20 -21.91 -7.22
CA LYS A 200 5.50 -22.28 -5.83
C LYS A 200 6.86 -21.77 -5.38
N PRO A 201 6.95 -21.15 -4.18
CA PRO A 201 5.84 -20.85 -3.29
C PRO A 201 5.01 -19.66 -3.77
N ASN A 202 3.72 -19.65 -3.38
CA ASN A 202 2.82 -18.52 -3.53
C ASN A 202 2.23 -18.22 -2.15
N PHE A 203 2.28 -16.95 -1.72
CA PHE A 203 1.91 -16.54 -0.37
C PHE A 203 0.73 -15.57 -0.36
N GLY A 204 -0.27 -15.88 0.45
CA GLY A 204 -1.14 -14.86 1.03
C GLY A 204 -0.49 -14.26 2.27
N TYR A 205 -0.99 -13.11 2.73
CA TYR A 205 -0.48 -12.42 3.90
C TYR A 205 -1.56 -12.09 4.92
N VAL A 206 -1.19 -12.15 6.18
CA VAL A 206 -1.99 -11.68 7.32
C VAL A 206 -1.25 -10.52 7.96
N VAL A 207 -1.91 -9.38 8.09
CA VAL A 207 -1.40 -8.21 8.83
C VAL A 207 -2.23 -8.04 10.09
N GLU A 208 -1.57 -8.07 11.24
CA GLU A 208 -2.21 -7.94 12.55
C GLU A 208 -1.63 -6.76 13.33
N TYR A 209 -2.53 -5.98 13.92
CA TYR A 209 -2.17 -4.88 14.81
C TYR A 209 -3.28 -4.60 15.82
N LYS A 210 -2.97 -4.59 17.12
CA LYS A 210 -3.91 -4.29 18.20
C LYS A 210 -5.26 -5.02 18.08
N GLY A 211 -5.23 -6.31 17.73
CA GLY A 211 -6.41 -7.15 17.58
C GLY A 211 -7.19 -6.96 16.27
N LYS A 212 -6.73 -6.09 15.37
CA LYS A 212 -7.24 -5.96 14.01
C LYS A 212 -6.51 -6.92 13.07
N LYS A 213 -7.22 -7.41 12.07
CA LYS A 213 -6.69 -8.42 11.13
C LYS A 213 -7.12 -8.13 9.70
N VAL A 214 -6.14 -7.92 8.84
CA VAL A 214 -6.29 -7.81 7.39
C VAL A 214 -5.68 -9.04 6.73
N VAL A 215 -6.39 -9.67 5.81
CA VAL A 215 -5.92 -10.84 5.06
C VAL A 215 -5.92 -10.53 3.57
N ILE A 216 -4.82 -10.87 2.90
CA ILE A 216 -4.62 -10.74 1.45
C ILE A 216 -4.44 -12.15 0.90
N SER A 217 -5.27 -12.56 -0.07
CA SER A 217 -5.24 -13.92 -0.61
C SER A 217 -4.05 -14.19 -1.53
N SER A 218 -3.50 -13.17 -2.20
CA SER A 218 -2.73 -13.37 -3.44
C SER A 218 -3.60 -13.94 -4.58
N ASP A 219 -2.97 -14.27 -5.71
CA ASP A 219 -3.60 -15.04 -6.79
C ASP A 219 -3.77 -16.50 -6.31
N THR A 220 -4.93 -17.09 -6.56
CA THR A 220 -5.24 -18.39 -6.00
C THR A 220 -6.45 -19.05 -6.65
N THR A 221 -6.48 -20.36 -6.71
CA THR A 221 -7.73 -21.11 -6.90
C THR A 221 -8.54 -21.09 -5.60
N TYR A 222 -9.69 -21.79 -5.60
CA TYR A 222 -10.39 -22.07 -4.35
C TYR A 222 -9.46 -22.79 -3.36
N ASP A 223 -9.24 -22.20 -2.21
CA ASP A 223 -8.33 -22.71 -1.17
C ASP A 223 -8.93 -22.50 0.23
N GLU A 224 -9.27 -23.58 0.91
CA GLU A 224 -9.85 -23.54 2.25
C GLU A 224 -8.90 -22.92 3.29
N ARG A 225 -7.58 -22.98 3.06
CA ARG A 225 -6.60 -22.33 3.95
C ARG A 225 -6.82 -20.84 4.05
N ILE A 226 -7.26 -20.20 2.95
CA ILE A 226 -7.61 -18.76 2.95
C ILE A 226 -8.84 -18.56 3.85
N ALA A 227 -9.88 -19.38 3.68
CA ALA A 227 -11.10 -19.27 4.46
C ALA A 227 -10.84 -19.42 5.97
N GLU A 228 -10.00 -20.39 6.34
CA GLU A 228 -9.60 -20.61 7.74
C GLU A 228 -8.73 -19.49 8.29
N THR A 229 -7.72 -19.08 7.54
CA THR A 229 -6.82 -17.97 7.92
C THR A 229 -7.59 -16.66 8.09
N ALA A 230 -8.56 -16.41 7.21
CA ALA A 230 -9.36 -15.18 7.21
C ALA A 230 -10.58 -15.24 8.14
N ARG A 231 -10.76 -16.28 8.97
CA ARG A 231 -11.89 -16.33 9.92
C ARG A 231 -11.95 -15.07 10.76
N ASN A 232 -13.13 -14.42 10.73
CA ASN A 232 -13.39 -13.19 11.46
C ASN A 232 -12.37 -12.06 11.21
N ALA A 233 -11.74 -12.03 10.04
CA ALA A 233 -10.90 -10.91 9.65
C ALA A 233 -11.72 -9.62 9.59
N ASP A 234 -11.10 -8.49 9.91
CA ASP A 234 -11.74 -7.20 9.69
C ASP A 234 -11.88 -6.95 8.18
N LEU A 235 -10.83 -7.19 7.41
CA LEU A 235 -10.83 -7.07 5.95
C LEU A 235 -10.22 -8.32 5.30
N LEU A 236 -10.93 -8.90 4.34
CA LEU A 236 -10.41 -9.94 3.45
C LEU A 236 -10.35 -9.41 2.03
N ILE A 237 -9.13 -9.24 1.51
CA ILE A 237 -8.85 -8.81 0.15
C ILE A 237 -8.53 -10.04 -0.68
N HIS A 238 -9.34 -10.30 -1.71
CA HIS A 238 -9.27 -11.54 -2.50
C HIS A 238 -9.28 -11.26 -3.99
N GLU A 239 -8.53 -12.04 -4.76
CA GLU A 239 -8.55 -11.98 -6.21
C GLU A 239 -9.86 -12.52 -6.80
N VAL A 240 -10.13 -12.23 -8.06
CA VAL A 240 -11.27 -12.82 -8.78
C VAL A 240 -11.04 -12.84 -10.29
N ALA A 241 -11.41 -13.97 -10.93
CA ALA A 241 -11.39 -14.12 -12.37
C ALA A 241 -12.78 -14.39 -12.94
N ILE A 242 -13.15 -13.61 -13.96
CA ILE A 242 -14.31 -13.86 -14.81
C ILE A 242 -13.82 -14.21 -16.20
N ILE A 243 -14.07 -15.44 -16.62
CA ILE A 243 -13.65 -15.93 -17.92
C ILE A 243 -14.89 -16.41 -18.67
N ASP A 244 -15.12 -15.85 -19.88
CA ASP A 244 -16.24 -16.24 -20.74
C ASP A 244 -16.12 -17.73 -21.12
N PRO A 245 -17.14 -18.57 -20.83
CA PRO A 245 -17.13 -19.97 -21.23
C PRO A 245 -16.93 -20.21 -22.75
N LYS A 246 -17.35 -19.26 -23.59
CA LYS A 246 -17.13 -19.31 -25.04
C LYS A 246 -15.64 -19.20 -25.36
N LEU A 247 -14.94 -18.31 -24.65
CA LEU A 247 -13.49 -18.15 -24.80
C LEU A 247 -12.73 -19.41 -24.41
N LEU A 248 -13.14 -20.06 -23.30
CA LEU A 248 -12.56 -21.34 -22.87
C LEU A 248 -12.78 -22.47 -23.89
N LYS A 249 -13.92 -22.44 -24.59
CA LYS A 249 -14.23 -23.41 -25.65
C LYS A 249 -13.44 -23.15 -26.92
N ALA A 250 -13.33 -21.89 -27.33
CA ALA A 250 -12.64 -21.48 -28.55
C ALA A 250 -11.11 -21.58 -28.41
N TYR A 251 -10.57 -21.30 -27.25
CA TYR A 251 -9.13 -21.20 -27.01
C TYR A 251 -8.73 -21.99 -25.75
N PRO A 252 -8.37 -23.28 -25.88
CA PRO A 252 -8.06 -24.16 -24.76
C PRO A 252 -6.98 -23.61 -23.79
N ARG A 253 -6.04 -22.78 -24.29
CA ARG A 253 -4.99 -22.14 -23.46
C ARG A 253 -5.55 -21.30 -22.30
N PHE A 254 -6.75 -20.75 -22.42
CA PHE A 254 -7.38 -20.00 -21.34
C PHE A 254 -7.90 -20.90 -20.21
N LYS A 255 -7.97 -22.22 -20.41
CA LYS A 255 -8.30 -23.18 -19.34
C LYS A 255 -7.22 -23.20 -18.27
N GLU A 256 -5.95 -23.08 -18.69
CA GLU A 256 -4.83 -23.01 -17.75
C GLU A 256 -4.93 -21.75 -16.88
N ILE A 257 -5.23 -20.60 -17.47
CA ILE A 257 -5.46 -19.34 -16.71
C ILE A 257 -6.65 -19.52 -15.75
N ALA A 258 -7.76 -20.09 -16.23
CA ALA A 258 -8.93 -20.34 -15.37
C ALA A 258 -8.63 -21.29 -14.21
N ALA A 259 -7.71 -22.24 -14.40
CA ALA A 259 -7.31 -23.21 -13.38
C ALA A 259 -6.41 -22.61 -12.31
N HIS A 260 -5.89 -21.40 -12.52
CA HIS A 260 -4.98 -20.72 -11.59
C HIS A 260 -5.69 -19.69 -10.70
N HIS A 261 -6.96 -19.37 -10.97
CA HIS A 261 -7.67 -18.25 -10.34
C HIS A 261 -9.04 -18.68 -9.79
N SER A 262 -9.56 -17.87 -8.87
CA SER A 262 -10.86 -18.09 -8.24
C SER A 262 -12.01 -17.47 -9.04
N SER A 263 -13.06 -18.24 -9.28
CA SER A 263 -14.33 -17.70 -9.78
C SER A 263 -15.02 -16.85 -8.69
N PRO A 264 -15.96 -15.96 -9.07
CA PRO A 264 -16.77 -15.25 -8.07
C PRO A 264 -17.53 -16.17 -7.10
N GLU A 265 -17.96 -17.35 -7.58
CA GLU A 265 -18.61 -18.36 -6.76
C GLU A 265 -17.62 -19.01 -5.76
N ASP A 266 -16.37 -19.29 -6.17
CA ASP A 266 -15.35 -19.84 -5.29
C ASP A 266 -14.94 -18.83 -4.21
N ALA A 267 -14.71 -17.59 -4.57
CA ALA A 267 -14.46 -16.52 -3.60
C ALA A 267 -15.65 -16.35 -2.63
N GLY A 268 -16.88 -16.42 -3.15
CA GLY A 268 -18.09 -16.37 -2.33
C GLY A 268 -18.16 -17.51 -1.29
N ARG A 269 -17.73 -18.71 -1.62
CA ARG A 269 -17.62 -19.83 -0.67
C ARG A 269 -16.58 -19.52 0.42
N ILE A 270 -15.41 -19.01 0.03
CA ILE A 270 -14.36 -18.61 0.98
C ILE A 270 -14.92 -17.55 1.93
N PHE A 271 -15.59 -16.52 1.44
CA PHE A 271 -16.19 -15.46 2.26
C PHE A 271 -17.26 -15.98 3.22
N SER A 272 -18.07 -16.97 2.78
CA SER A 272 -19.09 -17.58 3.63
C SER A 272 -18.52 -18.36 4.81
N ILE A 273 -17.35 -18.96 4.64
CA ILE A 273 -16.63 -19.68 5.70
C ILE A 273 -15.86 -18.70 6.59
N ALA A 274 -15.15 -17.76 5.99
CA ALA A 274 -14.30 -16.77 6.67
C ALA A 274 -15.10 -15.76 7.49
N LYS A 275 -16.27 -15.32 6.99
CA LYS A 275 -17.15 -14.31 7.60
C LYS A 275 -16.38 -13.03 7.99
N PRO A 276 -15.65 -12.40 7.07
CA PRO A 276 -14.98 -11.15 7.36
C PRO A 276 -15.99 -10.03 7.63
N LYS A 277 -15.59 -8.96 8.35
CA LYS A 277 -16.44 -7.77 8.46
C LYS A 277 -16.66 -7.12 7.10
N LEU A 278 -15.65 -7.16 6.20
CA LEU A 278 -15.78 -6.76 4.81
C LEU A 278 -14.93 -7.67 3.91
N ALA A 279 -15.49 -8.21 2.85
CA ALA A 279 -14.80 -8.86 1.76
C ALA A 279 -14.62 -7.85 0.60
N VAL A 280 -13.42 -7.83 0.00
CA VAL A 280 -13.09 -6.91 -1.10
C VAL A 280 -12.40 -7.65 -2.22
N PHE A 281 -12.83 -7.44 -3.45
CA PHE A 281 -12.15 -7.96 -4.62
C PHE A 281 -11.03 -7.03 -5.09
N THR A 282 -9.89 -7.62 -5.43
CA THR A 282 -8.74 -7.03 -6.11
C THR A 282 -8.25 -7.97 -7.21
N HIS A 283 -7.17 -7.65 -7.90
CA HIS A 283 -6.59 -8.49 -8.96
C HIS A 283 -7.69 -9.06 -9.87
N ILE A 284 -8.47 -8.14 -10.46
CA ILE A 284 -9.69 -8.51 -11.17
C ILE A 284 -9.33 -8.87 -12.61
N ILE A 285 -9.48 -10.14 -12.94
CA ILE A 285 -9.24 -10.68 -14.27
C ILE A 285 -10.57 -10.79 -15.02
N VAL A 286 -10.63 -10.18 -16.21
CA VAL A 286 -11.77 -10.37 -17.12
C VAL A 286 -11.27 -10.76 -18.49
N LEU A 287 -11.65 -11.97 -18.91
CA LEU A 287 -11.33 -12.49 -20.22
C LEU A 287 -12.64 -12.72 -20.99
N LYS A 288 -12.91 -11.87 -21.99
CA LYS A 288 -14.09 -11.93 -22.86
C LYS A 288 -13.65 -12.04 -24.34
N GLU A 289 -14.51 -12.61 -25.17
CA GLU A 289 -14.22 -12.80 -26.60
C GLU A 289 -14.19 -11.47 -27.37
N GLN A 290 -15.02 -10.51 -26.97
CA GLN A 290 -15.12 -9.19 -27.58
C GLN A 290 -15.52 -8.12 -26.54
N GLY A 291 -15.08 -6.91 -26.78
CA GLY A 291 -15.43 -5.74 -25.96
C GLY A 291 -14.29 -5.28 -25.05
N PRO A 292 -14.46 -4.14 -24.40
CA PRO A 292 -13.50 -3.66 -23.41
C PRO A 292 -13.37 -4.68 -22.29
N LEU A 293 -12.16 -4.78 -21.74
CA LEU A 293 -11.85 -5.59 -20.54
C LEU A 293 -12.53 -5.01 -19.29
N ASP A 294 -13.60 -4.25 -19.51
CA ASP A 294 -14.35 -3.60 -18.48
C ASP A 294 -15.16 -4.63 -17.68
N VAL A 295 -14.91 -4.66 -16.39
CA VAL A 295 -15.62 -5.54 -15.47
C VAL A 295 -16.99 -4.97 -15.25
N SER A 296 -18.03 -5.66 -15.68
CA SER A 296 -19.32 -5.45 -15.05
C SER A 296 -19.18 -5.86 -13.58
N THR A 297 -19.01 -4.87 -12.71
CA THR A 297 -19.00 -5.06 -11.25
C THR A 297 -20.25 -5.78 -10.79
N GLU A 298 -21.37 -5.55 -11.49
CA GLU A 298 -22.66 -6.22 -11.26
C GLU A 298 -22.57 -7.73 -11.48
N GLU A 299 -21.86 -8.20 -12.51
CA GLU A 299 -21.69 -9.63 -12.76
C GLU A 299 -20.89 -10.30 -11.65
N VAL A 300 -19.76 -9.71 -11.24
CA VAL A 300 -18.95 -10.21 -10.12
C VAL A 300 -19.81 -10.33 -8.87
N VAL A 301 -20.51 -9.25 -8.51
CA VAL A 301 -21.37 -9.21 -7.33
C VAL A 301 -22.50 -10.23 -7.43
N ALA A 302 -23.23 -10.27 -8.54
CA ALA A 302 -24.37 -11.19 -8.71
C ALA A 302 -23.94 -12.66 -8.60
N ARG A 303 -22.79 -13.02 -9.14
CA ARG A 303 -22.25 -14.39 -9.05
C ARG A 303 -21.77 -14.72 -7.64
N THR A 304 -21.07 -13.80 -6.99
CA THR A 304 -20.61 -13.99 -5.59
C THR A 304 -21.81 -14.12 -4.63
N ARG A 305 -22.86 -13.32 -4.87
CA ARG A 305 -24.10 -13.33 -4.04
C ARG A 305 -24.85 -14.66 -4.04
N LYS A 306 -24.59 -15.56 -4.98
CA LYS A 306 -25.13 -16.93 -4.94
C LYS A 306 -24.58 -17.72 -3.74
N MET A 307 -23.40 -17.36 -3.24
CA MET A 307 -22.68 -18.09 -2.20
C MET A 307 -22.47 -17.27 -0.93
N TYR A 308 -22.51 -15.93 -0.99
CA TYR A 308 -22.19 -15.04 0.13
C TYR A 308 -23.15 -13.85 0.22
N SER A 309 -23.76 -13.66 1.40
CA SER A 309 -24.71 -12.58 1.67
C SER A 309 -24.12 -11.44 2.53
N GLY A 310 -22.88 -11.58 3.04
CA GLY A 310 -22.24 -10.61 3.92
C GLY A 310 -21.73 -9.36 3.20
N PRO A 311 -21.06 -8.42 3.91
CA PRO A 311 -20.53 -7.20 3.34
C PRO A 311 -19.49 -7.50 2.25
N LEU A 312 -19.67 -6.88 1.06
CA LEU A 312 -18.85 -7.12 -0.13
C LEU A 312 -18.65 -5.82 -0.90
N ALA A 313 -17.42 -5.55 -1.30
CA ALA A 313 -17.06 -4.49 -2.23
C ALA A 313 -16.24 -5.05 -3.41
N VAL A 314 -16.36 -4.39 -4.57
CA VAL A 314 -15.45 -4.62 -5.70
C VAL A 314 -14.45 -3.47 -5.70
N GLY A 315 -13.18 -3.80 -5.48
CA GLY A 315 -12.11 -2.81 -5.38
C GLY A 315 -11.88 -2.07 -6.70
N HIS A 316 -11.45 -0.86 -6.59
CA HIS A 316 -10.88 -0.06 -7.68
C HIS A 316 -9.59 0.62 -7.19
N ASP A 317 -8.79 1.09 -8.12
CA ASP A 317 -7.54 1.76 -7.76
C ASP A 317 -7.81 2.99 -6.90
N LEU A 318 -6.96 3.16 -5.88
CA LEU A 318 -7.03 4.20 -4.85
C LEU A 318 -8.23 4.10 -3.87
N MET A 319 -9.03 3.01 -3.95
CA MET A 319 -10.02 2.72 -2.92
C MET A 319 -9.35 2.50 -1.57
N GLN A 320 -9.89 3.12 -0.52
CA GLN A 320 -9.31 3.09 0.81
C GLN A 320 -10.26 2.49 1.85
N PHE A 321 -9.69 1.83 2.83
CA PHE A 321 -10.41 1.25 3.96
C PHE A 321 -9.73 1.68 5.26
N GLU A 322 -10.52 2.14 6.20
CA GLU A 322 -10.08 2.41 7.57
C GLU A 322 -10.58 1.27 8.47
N ILE A 323 -9.62 0.62 9.14
CA ILE A 323 -9.86 -0.52 10.01
C ILE A 323 -9.74 -0.05 11.46
N ALA A 324 -10.89 0.24 12.07
CA ALA A 324 -11.02 0.64 13.47
C ALA A 324 -11.88 -0.40 14.22
N GLU A 325 -12.87 -0.01 15.03
CA GLU A 325 -13.86 -0.95 15.56
C GLU A 325 -14.65 -1.60 14.44
N ASP A 326 -15.04 -0.78 13.44
CA ASP A 326 -15.65 -1.20 12.19
C ASP A 326 -14.72 -0.94 11.01
N VAL A 327 -15.08 -1.49 9.86
CA VAL A 327 -14.40 -1.23 8.59
C VAL A 327 -15.18 -0.17 7.83
N ARG A 328 -14.53 0.97 7.57
CA ARG A 328 -15.12 2.05 6.77
C ARG A 328 -14.46 2.12 5.40
N VAL A 329 -15.26 2.23 4.36
CA VAL A 329 -14.79 2.52 3.01
C VAL A 329 -14.65 4.03 2.88
N LEU A 330 -13.47 4.50 2.51
CA LEU A 330 -13.18 5.90 2.24
C LEU A 330 -13.11 6.07 0.72
N ASP A 331 -14.18 6.54 0.12
CA ASP A 331 -14.19 6.81 -1.32
C ASP A 331 -13.63 8.22 -1.58
N ARG A 332 -12.52 8.31 -2.33
CA ARG A 332 -11.92 9.59 -2.74
C ARG A 332 -12.55 10.15 -4.01
N SER A 333 -13.55 9.52 -4.59
CA SER A 333 -14.17 9.99 -5.84
C SER A 333 -14.88 11.35 -5.72
N GLU A 334 -15.03 11.90 -4.50
CA GLU A 334 -15.71 13.18 -4.25
C GLU A 334 -14.75 14.38 -4.05
N THR A 335 -13.45 14.24 -4.22
CA THR A 335 -12.46 15.33 -3.94
C THR A 335 -11.60 15.71 -5.14
N HIS A 336 -12.19 15.86 -6.32
CA HIS A 336 -11.56 16.54 -7.48
C HIS A 336 -12.50 17.52 -8.16
#